data_f5814f9fb4abddab24a8089195738347
#
_entry.id   f5814f9fb4abddab24a8089195738347
#
_cell.length_a   1.000
_cell.length_b   1.000
_cell.length_c   1.000
_cell.angle_alpha   90.00
_cell.angle_beta   90.00
_cell.angle_gamma   90.00
#
_symmetry.space_group_name_H-M   'P 1'
#
loop_
_entity.id
_entity.type
_entity.pdbx_description
1 polymer ?
#
loop_
_entity_poly.entity_id
_entity_poly.type
_entity_poly.pdbx_seq_one_letter_code
_entity_poly.pdbx_strand_id
1 'polypeptide(L)'
;MDVTLTDDQQAWQLKARKFANEVLRPRSLERDRIADPRATFDWDIIREGSRLGFRTLVVDKKLGGHGVDLITQALVIIELAKGDSPMAKTFSQCWKWTHLLQGGCTPEQKQRFLGPFVEDETYLLGQAGTEPNSGSDHRLPPEEDPRAGWRLKAEPVDDSEGADWILNGEKCFIANGSVARLFLIGTRTNPNVPQKEGGTMFAVPVGTPGMRIGKIFNKSGWRFYQNAELIFENCRVPHANVIGEVNGGHGVRNGPARLFGDFELGANALGICDAAVEMATQHVATRWPENRYFKDNQTIQLKLSGMHMLTEALRSFVMRVAAEGHARTGNAANNAILLQNFATDALQKVTALNMDIHASAGVAMMHAGAEKLERDAVIWTHLAGDSVQRMKAVRKH
;
A
#
# COMPACT_ATOMS: atom_id res chain seq x y z
N MET A 1 -11.14 8.30 -23.59
CA MET A 1 -11.68 6.96 -23.28
C MET A 1 -12.87 7.17 -22.38
N ASP A 2 -14.05 7.00 -22.94
CA ASP A 2 -15.30 7.18 -22.20
C ASP A 2 -15.50 5.90 -21.37
N VAL A 3 -15.15 5.95 -20.09
CA VAL A 3 -15.31 4.81 -19.18
C VAL A 3 -16.67 4.95 -18.53
N THR A 4 -17.69 4.42 -19.19
CA THR A 4 -19.01 4.29 -18.57
C THR A 4 -18.92 3.23 -17.48
N LEU A 5 -19.05 3.65 -16.23
CA LEU A 5 -19.04 2.76 -15.07
C LEU A 5 -20.33 1.93 -15.03
N THR A 6 -20.20 0.66 -14.66
CA THR A 6 -21.37 -0.18 -14.36
C THR A 6 -22.04 0.28 -13.06
N ASP A 7 -23.31 -0.11 -12.87
CA ASP A 7 -24.06 0.21 -11.64
C ASP A 7 -23.35 -0.32 -10.39
N ASP A 8 -22.72 -1.51 -10.46
CA ASP A 8 -21.98 -2.11 -9.37
C ASP A 8 -20.69 -1.31 -9.04
N GLN A 9 -19.96 -0.85 -10.06
CA GLN A 9 -18.79 0.02 -9.90
C GLN A 9 -19.16 1.36 -9.25
N GLN A 10 -20.27 1.97 -9.70
CA GLN A 10 -20.80 3.20 -9.11
C GLN A 10 -21.22 3.00 -7.66
N ALA A 11 -21.90 1.89 -7.36
CA ALA A 11 -22.33 1.57 -5.99
C ALA A 11 -21.12 1.43 -5.04
N TRP A 12 -20.05 0.74 -5.46
CA TRP A 12 -18.83 0.64 -4.67
C TRP A 12 -18.14 2.00 -4.48
N GLN A 13 -18.08 2.82 -5.53
CA GLN A 13 -17.52 4.17 -5.44
C GLN A 13 -18.29 5.03 -4.44
N LEU A 14 -19.62 5.05 -4.53
CA LEU A 14 -20.48 5.81 -3.62
C LEU A 14 -20.35 5.34 -2.17
N LYS A 15 -20.29 4.03 -1.96
CA LYS A 15 -20.06 3.44 -0.63
C LYS A 15 -18.72 3.90 -0.04
N ALA A 16 -17.64 3.85 -0.84
CA ALA A 16 -16.31 4.30 -0.42
C ALA A 16 -16.29 5.81 -0.12
N ARG A 17 -16.91 6.63 -0.98
CA ARG A 17 -17.04 8.08 -0.78
C ARG A 17 -17.77 8.42 0.51
N LYS A 18 -18.87 7.74 0.80
CA LYS A 18 -19.62 7.93 2.04
C LYS A 18 -18.75 7.62 3.25
N PHE A 19 -18.12 6.44 3.29
CA PHE A 19 -17.22 6.06 4.38
C PHE A 19 -16.03 7.03 4.53
N ALA A 20 -15.43 7.45 3.43
CA ALA A 20 -14.35 8.43 3.43
C ALA A 20 -14.75 9.76 4.06
N ASN A 21 -15.92 10.29 3.70
CA ASN A 21 -16.40 11.59 4.19
C ASN A 21 -16.91 11.54 5.63
N GLU A 22 -17.62 10.46 6.01
CA GLU A 22 -18.29 10.36 7.32
C GLU A 22 -17.39 9.77 8.41
N VAL A 23 -16.39 8.95 8.03
CA VAL A 23 -15.56 8.22 9.00
C VAL A 23 -14.08 8.59 8.90
N LEU A 24 -13.47 8.51 7.70
CA LEU A 24 -12.03 8.68 7.58
C LEU A 24 -11.60 10.15 7.74
N ARG A 25 -12.22 11.06 6.98
CA ARG A 25 -11.86 12.48 6.97
C ARG A 25 -11.99 13.14 8.34
N PRO A 26 -13.07 12.96 9.12
CA PRO A 26 -13.19 13.54 10.47
C PRO A 26 -12.10 13.06 11.45
N ARG A 27 -11.65 11.80 11.29
CA ARG A 27 -10.64 11.19 12.18
C ARG A 27 -9.20 11.37 11.68
N SER A 28 -9.00 11.85 10.45
CA SER A 28 -7.69 11.95 9.80
C SER A 28 -6.68 12.78 10.61
N LEU A 29 -7.02 14.04 10.89
CA LEU A 29 -6.14 14.94 11.66
C LEU A 29 -6.02 14.52 13.12
N GLU A 30 -7.10 14.07 13.73
CA GLU A 30 -7.09 13.57 15.12
C GLU A 30 -6.05 12.46 15.29
N ARG A 31 -6.09 11.45 14.41
CA ARG A 31 -5.16 10.31 14.49
C ARG A 31 -3.73 10.69 14.16
N ASP A 32 -3.54 11.58 13.20
CA ASP A 32 -2.21 12.07 12.83
C ASP A 32 -1.49 12.82 13.96
N ARG A 33 -2.24 13.48 14.84
CA ARG A 33 -1.73 14.28 15.94
C ARG A 33 -1.22 13.50 17.15
N ILE A 34 -1.61 12.24 17.27
CA ILE A 34 -1.24 11.42 18.43
C ILE A 34 0.27 11.18 18.41
N ALA A 35 0.95 11.58 19.49
CA ALA A 35 2.41 11.53 19.59
C ALA A 35 2.94 10.09 19.60
N ASP A 36 2.32 9.19 20.37
CA ASP A 36 2.70 7.77 20.43
C ASP A 36 2.24 7.06 19.15
N PRO A 37 3.17 6.53 18.32
CA PRO A 37 2.82 5.84 17.09
C PRO A 37 1.93 4.60 17.31
N ARG A 38 1.95 4.00 18.52
CA ARG A 38 1.09 2.84 18.84
C ARG A 38 -0.38 3.24 18.95
N ALA A 39 -0.65 4.44 19.43
CA ALA A 39 -1.99 4.94 19.67
C ALA A 39 -2.63 5.61 18.45
N THR A 40 -1.88 5.83 17.36
CA THR A 40 -2.43 6.42 16.12
C THR A 40 -3.44 5.51 15.44
N PHE A 41 -3.31 4.18 15.59
CA PHE A 41 -4.17 3.18 14.99
C PHE A 41 -5.52 3.09 15.71
N ASP A 42 -6.59 2.91 14.94
CA ASP A 42 -7.96 2.84 15.45
C ASP A 42 -8.69 1.62 14.87
N TRP A 43 -8.98 0.66 15.73
CA TRP A 43 -9.65 -0.58 15.34
C TRP A 43 -11.12 -0.38 14.95
N ASP A 44 -11.78 0.68 15.43
CA ASP A 44 -13.18 0.93 15.08
C ASP A 44 -13.32 1.33 13.61
N ILE A 45 -12.35 2.10 13.08
CA ILE A 45 -12.27 2.38 11.66
C ILE A 45 -12.13 1.08 10.84
N ILE A 46 -11.28 0.16 11.32
CA ILE A 46 -11.04 -1.12 10.62
C ILE A 46 -12.28 -1.99 10.66
N ARG A 47 -12.94 -2.13 11.82
CA ARG A 47 -14.20 -2.90 11.94
C ARG A 47 -15.30 -2.34 11.04
N GLU A 48 -15.50 -1.02 11.05
CA GLU A 48 -16.52 -0.36 10.23
C GLU A 48 -16.25 -0.56 8.74
N GLY A 49 -15.02 -0.32 8.28
CA GLY A 49 -14.64 -0.56 6.89
C GLY A 49 -14.70 -2.04 6.49
N SER A 50 -14.43 -2.97 7.43
CA SER A 50 -14.56 -4.41 7.21
C SER A 50 -16.01 -4.83 7.00
N ARG A 51 -16.96 -4.32 7.81
CA ARG A 51 -18.42 -4.57 7.67
C ARG A 51 -18.96 -4.05 6.34
N LEU A 52 -18.38 -2.97 5.83
CA LEU A 52 -18.70 -2.42 4.52
C LEU A 52 -18.06 -3.22 3.36
N GLY A 53 -17.18 -4.18 3.66
CA GLY A 53 -16.54 -5.07 2.70
C GLY A 53 -15.21 -4.57 2.15
N PHE A 54 -14.68 -3.44 2.62
CA PHE A 54 -13.43 -2.87 2.08
C PHE A 54 -12.23 -3.75 2.35
N ARG A 55 -12.15 -4.45 3.49
CA ARG A 55 -11.01 -5.30 3.81
C ARG A 55 -10.93 -6.54 2.88
N THR A 56 -12.07 -7.16 2.59
CA THR A 56 -12.18 -8.39 1.78
C THR A 56 -12.59 -8.14 0.32
N LEU A 57 -12.44 -6.90 -0.16
CA LEU A 57 -12.92 -6.42 -1.46
C LEU A 57 -12.47 -7.31 -2.63
N VAL A 58 -11.23 -7.80 -2.60
CA VAL A 58 -10.61 -8.57 -3.69
C VAL A 58 -10.58 -10.08 -3.44
N VAL A 59 -11.04 -10.53 -2.28
CA VAL A 59 -11.16 -11.97 -2.00
C VAL A 59 -12.18 -12.58 -2.96
N ASP A 60 -11.85 -13.72 -3.54
CA ASP A 60 -12.75 -14.47 -4.44
C ASP A 60 -14.11 -14.70 -3.77
N LYS A 61 -15.19 -14.52 -4.52
CA LYS A 61 -16.57 -14.78 -4.06
C LYS A 61 -16.75 -16.18 -3.49
N LYS A 62 -16.05 -17.18 -4.06
CA LYS A 62 -16.07 -18.57 -3.57
C LYS A 62 -15.45 -18.74 -2.18
N LEU A 63 -14.61 -17.78 -1.77
CA LEU A 63 -13.97 -17.75 -0.44
C LEU A 63 -14.68 -16.76 0.52
N GLY A 64 -15.83 -16.22 0.14
CA GLY A 64 -16.61 -15.31 0.98
C GLY A 64 -16.26 -13.82 0.84
N GLY A 65 -15.49 -13.44 -0.17
CA GLY A 65 -15.20 -12.04 -0.49
C GLY A 65 -16.08 -11.45 -1.58
N HIS A 66 -15.67 -10.30 -2.13
CA HIS A 66 -16.44 -9.57 -3.15
C HIS A 66 -15.92 -9.79 -4.58
N GLY A 67 -14.64 -10.16 -4.74
CA GLY A 67 -14.03 -10.49 -6.03
C GLY A 67 -14.17 -9.39 -7.08
N VAL A 68 -14.02 -8.13 -6.67
CA VAL A 68 -14.20 -6.98 -7.56
C VAL A 68 -13.06 -6.83 -8.57
N ASP A 69 -13.34 -6.24 -9.71
CA ASP A 69 -12.37 -5.97 -10.76
C ASP A 69 -11.39 -4.82 -10.40
N LEU A 70 -10.35 -4.62 -11.22
CA LEU A 70 -9.32 -3.62 -10.96
C LEU A 70 -9.83 -2.18 -11.11
N ILE A 71 -10.85 -1.95 -11.93
CA ILE A 71 -11.50 -0.63 -12.07
C ILE A 71 -12.21 -0.28 -10.76
N THR A 72 -12.99 -1.20 -10.21
CA THR A 72 -13.65 -1.04 -8.90
C THR A 72 -12.63 -0.80 -7.80
N GLN A 73 -11.53 -1.56 -7.79
CA GLN A 73 -10.44 -1.35 -6.82
C GLN A 73 -9.87 0.07 -6.91
N ALA A 74 -9.64 0.59 -8.14
CA ALA A 74 -9.19 1.97 -8.34
C ALA A 74 -10.16 2.98 -7.74
N LEU A 75 -11.44 2.88 -8.10
CA LEU A 75 -12.49 3.79 -7.63
C LEU A 75 -12.56 3.82 -6.10
N VAL A 76 -12.54 2.64 -5.47
CA VAL A 76 -12.60 2.53 -4.01
C VAL A 76 -11.34 3.12 -3.36
N ILE A 77 -10.12 2.81 -3.86
CA ILE A 77 -8.88 3.37 -3.30
C ILE A 77 -8.87 4.90 -3.38
N ILE A 78 -9.25 5.47 -4.54
CA ILE A 78 -9.25 6.92 -4.75
C ILE A 78 -10.16 7.61 -3.73
N GLU A 79 -11.38 7.12 -3.57
CA GLU A 79 -12.34 7.71 -2.62
C GLU A 79 -11.88 7.56 -1.16
N LEU A 80 -11.39 6.38 -0.76
CA LEU A 80 -10.87 6.18 0.60
C LEU A 80 -9.65 7.06 0.87
N ALA A 81 -8.70 7.15 -0.06
CA ALA A 81 -7.49 7.95 0.09
C ALA A 81 -7.79 9.46 0.08
N LYS A 82 -8.85 9.90 -0.59
CA LYS A 82 -9.36 11.27 -0.50
C LYS A 82 -9.86 11.61 0.91
N GLY A 83 -10.35 10.61 1.65
CA GLY A 83 -10.68 10.75 3.06
C GLY A 83 -9.45 10.76 3.95
N ASP A 84 -8.63 9.72 3.85
CA ASP A 84 -7.33 9.59 4.53
C ASP A 84 -6.49 8.49 3.86
N SER A 85 -5.37 8.87 3.30
CA SER A 85 -4.48 7.97 2.55
C SER A 85 -3.91 6.82 3.40
N PRO A 86 -3.35 7.03 4.60
CA PRO A 86 -2.83 5.94 5.42
C PRO A 86 -3.90 4.95 5.89
N MET A 87 -5.13 5.41 6.15
CA MET A 87 -6.26 4.53 6.47
C MET A 87 -6.68 3.69 5.25
N ALA A 88 -6.79 4.32 4.08
CA ALA A 88 -7.03 3.64 2.81
C ALA A 88 -5.97 2.56 2.53
N LYS A 89 -4.69 2.90 2.78
CA LYS A 89 -3.56 1.99 2.60
C LYS A 89 -3.64 0.75 3.50
N THR A 90 -4.17 0.88 4.69
CA THR A 90 -4.34 -0.26 5.60
C THR A 90 -5.25 -1.34 5.00
N PHE A 91 -6.34 -0.94 4.32
CA PHE A 91 -7.23 -1.87 3.61
C PHE A 91 -6.59 -2.41 2.33
N SER A 92 -6.06 -1.55 1.47
CA SER A 92 -5.50 -1.95 0.18
C SER A 92 -4.23 -2.80 0.31
N GLN A 93 -3.51 -2.67 1.41
CA GLN A 93 -2.41 -3.58 1.74
C GLN A 93 -2.89 -5.03 1.87
N CYS A 94 -4.07 -5.26 2.46
CA CYS A 94 -4.67 -6.58 2.53
C CYS A 94 -5.02 -7.12 1.13
N TRP A 95 -5.48 -6.26 0.20
CA TRP A 95 -5.80 -6.68 -1.17
C TRP A 95 -4.57 -7.19 -1.91
N LYS A 96 -3.44 -6.48 -1.77
CA LYS A 96 -2.18 -6.90 -2.37
C LYS A 96 -1.78 -8.31 -1.95
N TRP A 97 -1.91 -8.60 -0.67
CA TRP A 97 -1.51 -9.91 -0.14
C TRP A 97 -2.56 -10.98 -0.38
N THR A 98 -3.82 -10.62 -0.49
CA THR A 98 -4.86 -11.50 -0.98
C THR A 98 -4.57 -11.97 -2.42
N HIS A 99 -4.18 -11.06 -3.32
CA HIS A 99 -3.78 -11.45 -4.68
C HIS A 99 -2.60 -12.43 -4.68
N LEU A 100 -1.61 -12.23 -3.79
CA LEU A 100 -0.49 -13.15 -3.66
C LEU A 100 -0.95 -14.53 -3.15
N LEU A 101 -1.76 -14.55 -2.08
CA LEU A 101 -2.28 -15.81 -1.51
C LEU A 101 -3.17 -16.56 -2.51
N GLN A 102 -4.05 -15.86 -3.21
CA GLN A 102 -4.92 -16.47 -4.23
C GLN A 102 -4.12 -17.04 -5.42
N GLY A 103 -3.00 -16.40 -5.78
CA GLY A 103 -2.16 -16.85 -6.90
C GLY A 103 -1.11 -17.90 -6.53
N GLY A 104 -0.60 -17.89 -5.28
CA GLY A 104 0.52 -18.72 -4.87
C GLY A 104 0.20 -19.90 -3.95
N CYS A 105 -1.02 -19.94 -3.38
CA CYS A 105 -1.43 -20.97 -2.42
C CYS A 105 -2.22 -22.11 -3.06
N THR A 106 -2.10 -23.31 -2.48
CA THR A 106 -2.98 -24.44 -2.79
C THR A 106 -4.42 -24.16 -2.31
N PRO A 107 -5.42 -24.92 -2.76
CA PRO A 107 -6.80 -24.78 -2.25
C PRO A 107 -6.89 -24.88 -0.72
N GLU A 108 -6.16 -25.82 -0.12
CA GLU A 108 -6.12 -26.06 1.33
C GLU A 108 -5.46 -24.85 2.04
N GLN A 109 -4.37 -24.33 1.51
CA GLN A 109 -3.71 -23.13 2.04
C GLN A 109 -4.61 -21.89 1.92
N LYS A 110 -5.33 -21.74 0.81
CA LYS A 110 -6.31 -20.63 0.66
C LYS A 110 -7.38 -20.68 1.75
N GLN A 111 -7.98 -21.85 1.99
CA GLN A 111 -8.96 -22.01 3.07
C GLN A 111 -8.34 -21.71 4.43
N ARG A 112 -7.12 -22.20 4.69
CA ARG A 112 -6.42 -22.03 5.97
C ARG A 112 -6.03 -20.59 6.27
N PHE A 113 -5.58 -19.82 5.25
CA PHE A 113 -5.05 -18.46 5.44
C PHE A 113 -6.08 -17.36 5.16
N LEU A 114 -6.99 -17.57 4.20
CA LEU A 114 -8.02 -16.58 3.87
C LEU A 114 -9.34 -16.81 4.62
N GLY A 115 -9.63 -18.01 5.12
CA GLY A 115 -10.83 -18.27 5.94
C GLY A 115 -10.87 -17.34 7.15
N PRO A 116 -9.90 -17.39 8.07
CA PRO A 116 -9.86 -16.49 9.23
C PRO A 116 -9.80 -15.00 8.83
N PHE A 117 -9.15 -14.67 7.72
CA PHE A 117 -9.13 -13.31 7.19
C PHE A 117 -10.51 -12.82 6.76
N VAL A 118 -11.34 -13.66 6.21
CA VAL A 118 -12.71 -13.29 5.83
C VAL A 118 -13.62 -13.16 7.06
N GLU A 119 -13.50 -14.08 8.02
CA GLU A 119 -14.38 -14.17 9.19
C GLU A 119 -14.15 -13.10 10.25
N ASP A 120 -12.88 -12.76 10.55
CA ASP A 120 -12.51 -11.79 11.60
C ASP A 120 -12.36 -10.37 11.02
N GLU A 121 -13.26 -9.45 11.42
CA GLU A 121 -13.26 -8.04 11.00
C GLU A 121 -11.94 -7.31 11.30
N THR A 122 -11.14 -7.80 12.24
CA THR A 122 -9.86 -7.22 12.67
C THR A 122 -8.63 -7.92 12.05
N TYR A 123 -8.84 -8.97 11.27
CA TYR A 123 -7.74 -9.73 10.69
C TYR A 123 -7.11 -8.97 9.53
N LEU A 124 -5.92 -8.42 9.73
CA LEU A 124 -5.15 -7.73 8.71
C LEU A 124 -3.99 -8.60 8.21
N LEU A 125 -3.57 -8.36 6.98
CA LEU A 125 -2.45 -9.03 6.33
C LEU A 125 -1.24 -8.12 6.23
N GLY A 126 -0.04 -8.70 6.37
CA GLY A 126 1.23 -8.03 6.16
C GLY A 126 2.20 -8.86 5.31
N GLN A 127 3.24 -8.23 4.80
CA GLN A 127 4.33 -8.93 4.13
C GLN A 127 5.66 -8.33 4.57
N ALA A 128 6.61 -9.18 4.85
CA ALA A 128 7.93 -8.82 5.34
C ALA A 128 9.01 -9.18 4.33
N GLY A 129 9.55 -8.15 3.69
CA GLY A 129 10.66 -8.30 2.74
C GLY A 129 11.88 -7.48 3.14
N THR A 130 11.66 -6.24 3.59
CA THR A 130 12.74 -5.30 3.96
C THR A 130 13.43 -5.72 5.25
N GLU A 131 14.74 -5.61 5.27
CA GLU A 131 15.62 -5.89 6.41
C GLU A 131 16.48 -4.66 6.73
N PRO A 132 17.12 -4.55 7.91
CA PRO A 132 17.95 -3.40 8.26
C PRO A 132 19.03 -3.06 7.23
N ASN A 133 19.57 -4.07 6.56
CA ASN A 133 20.66 -3.93 5.59
C ASN A 133 20.23 -4.30 4.15
N SER A 134 18.95 -4.42 3.86
CA SER A 134 18.45 -4.83 2.54
C SER A 134 17.02 -4.31 2.30
N GLY A 135 16.92 -3.27 1.47
CA GLY A 135 15.65 -2.70 1.02
C GLY A 135 15.39 -2.92 -0.46
N SER A 136 15.10 -1.86 -1.18
CA SER A 136 14.88 -1.89 -2.62
C SER A 136 16.17 -1.99 -3.44
N ASP A 137 17.30 -1.62 -2.86
CA ASP A 137 18.66 -1.63 -3.42
C ASP A 137 19.07 -3.02 -3.97
N HIS A 138 18.67 -4.11 -3.31
CA HIS A 138 18.95 -5.46 -3.78
C HIS A 138 18.30 -5.82 -5.13
N ARG A 139 17.45 -4.96 -5.66
CA ARG A 139 16.79 -5.11 -6.96
C ARG A 139 17.55 -4.45 -8.11
N LEU A 140 18.73 -3.91 -7.84
CA LEU A 140 19.64 -3.31 -8.82
C LEU A 140 20.65 -4.36 -9.35
N PRO A 141 21.71 -3.98 -10.11
CA PRO A 141 22.71 -4.92 -10.62
C PRO A 141 23.19 -6.00 -9.63
N PRO A 142 23.30 -5.75 -8.32
CA PRO A 142 23.62 -6.82 -7.37
C PRO A 142 22.55 -7.92 -7.20
N GLU A 143 21.42 -7.86 -7.90
CA GLU A 143 20.40 -8.94 -7.87
C GLU A 143 20.99 -10.34 -8.10
N GLU A 144 22.09 -10.41 -8.81
CA GLU A 144 22.77 -11.68 -9.15
C GLU A 144 23.85 -12.06 -8.14
N ASP A 145 24.19 -11.18 -7.19
CA ASP A 145 25.12 -11.49 -6.13
C ASP A 145 24.42 -12.31 -5.01
N PRO A 146 24.92 -13.53 -4.70
CA PRO A 146 24.35 -14.33 -3.60
C PRO A 146 24.33 -13.61 -2.25
N ARG A 147 25.21 -12.62 -2.03
CA ARG A 147 25.27 -11.82 -0.79
C ARG A 147 24.21 -10.74 -0.71
N ALA A 148 23.58 -10.38 -1.83
CA ALA A 148 22.55 -9.34 -1.89
C ALA A 148 21.16 -9.88 -1.47
N GLY A 149 20.31 -9.00 -0.96
CA GLY A 149 18.93 -9.31 -0.65
C GLY A 149 18.69 -9.82 0.77
N TRP A 150 17.74 -10.72 0.92
CA TRP A 150 17.32 -11.21 2.22
C TRP A 150 18.40 -11.99 2.94
N ARG A 151 18.55 -11.73 4.23
CA ARG A 151 19.47 -12.40 5.15
C ARG A 151 18.75 -13.17 6.26
N LEU A 152 17.44 -12.91 6.48
CA LEU A 152 16.64 -13.75 7.37
C LEU A 152 16.69 -15.17 6.84
N LYS A 153 17.31 -16.06 7.62
CA LYS A 153 17.53 -17.47 7.24
C LYS A 153 16.29 -18.29 7.54
N ALA A 154 16.06 -19.30 6.72
CA ALA A 154 15.16 -20.40 7.01
C ALA A 154 15.91 -21.70 6.74
N GLU A 155 16.12 -22.51 7.79
CA GLU A 155 16.85 -23.77 7.75
C GLU A 155 15.88 -24.90 8.12
N PRO A 156 15.89 -26.06 7.43
CA PRO A 156 15.05 -27.18 7.81
C PRO A 156 15.49 -27.73 9.17
N VAL A 157 14.55 -28.26 9.95
CA VAL A 157 14.86 -28.83 11.27
C VAL A 157 15.66 -30.12 11.17
N ASP A 158 15.54 -30.85 10.06
CA ASP A 158 16.28 -32.08 9.72
C ASP A 158 16.24 -32.27 8.19
N ASP A 159 16.86 -33.33 7.70
CA ASP A 159 16.96 -33.66 6.27
C ASP A 159 15.75 -34.43 5.74
N SER A 160 14.68 -34.60 6.49
CA SER A 160 13.50 -35.32 6.04
C SER A 160 12.68 -34.51 5.02
N GLU A 161 12.07 -35.21 4.06
CA GLU A 161 11.16 -34.58 3.12
C GLU A 161 9.97 -33.94 3.86
N GLY A 162 9.71 -32.66 3.60
CA GLY A 162 8.64 -31.93 4.29
C GLY A 162 8.95 -31.51 5.72
N ALA A 163 10.24 -31.52 6.12
CA ALA A 163 10.67 -31.03 7.43
C ALA A 163 10.20 -29.58 7.67
N ASP A 164 9.84 -29.28 8.92
CA ASP A 164 9.56 -27.91 9.35
C ASP A 164 10.80 -27.02 9.23
N TRP A 165 10.61 -25.73 9.35
CA TRP A 165 11.66 -24.73 9.15
C TRP A 165 11.90 -23.93 10.43
N ILE A 166 13.16 -23.58 10.68
CA ILE A 166 13.56 -22.64 11.74
C ILE A 166 13.96 -21.32 11.09
N LEU A 167 13.24 -20.26 11.44
CA LEU A 167 13.52 -18.91 10.98
C LEU A 167 14.33 -18.15 12.02
N ASN A 168 15.43 -17.50 11.58
CA ASN A 168 16.26 -16.63 12.39
C ASN A 168 16.64 -15.36 11.64
N GLY A 169 16.46 -14.20 12.29
CA GLY A 169 16.78 -12.87 11.76
C GLY A 169 15.69 -11.85 12.02
N GLU A 170 15.72 -10.75 11.28
CA GLU A 170 14.81 -9.64 11.51
C GLU A 170 14.33 -8.98 10.21
N LYS A 171 13.17 -8.37 10.28
CA LYS A 171 12.58 -7.53 9.22
C LYS A 171 12.25 -6.16 9.78
N CYS A 172 12.36 -5.11 8.98
CA CYS A 172 12.06 -3.74 9.42
C CYS A 172 11.14 -2.99 8.45
N PHE A 173 10.52 -1.94 8.94
CA PHE A 173 9.54 -1.12 8.21
C PHE A 173 8.36 -1.91 7.63
N ILE A 174 7.97 -3.00 8.30
CA ILE A 174 6.95 -3.91 7.81
C ILE A 174 5.56 -3.27 7.90
N ALA A 175 4.89 -3.20 6.79
CA ALA A 175 3.55 -2.67 6.63
C ALA A 175 2.51 -3.50 7.39
N ASN A 176 1.57 -2.83 8.09
CA ASN A 176 0.69 -3.43 9.09
C ASN A 176 1.46 -4.21 10.18
N GLY A 177 2.73 -3.88 10.40
CA GLY A 177 3.68 -4.70 11.18
C GLY A 177 3.28 -4.94 12.62
N SER A 178 2.55 -4.02 13.25
CA SER A 178 2.06 -4.18 14.63
C SER A 178 0.61 -4.64 14.74
N VAL A 179 -0.13 -4.71 13.62
CA VAL A 179 -1.59 -4.93 13.62
C VAL A 179 -2.04 -6.11 12.75
N ALA A 180 -1.20 -6.61 11.85
CA ALA A 180 -1.54 -7.78 11.06
C ALA A 180 -1.56 -9.06 11.90
N ARG A 181 -2.38 -10.03 11.49
CA ARG A 181 -2.52 -11.37 12.10
C ARG A 181 -1.77 -12.46 11.34
N LEU A 182 -1.50 -12.22 10.06
CA LEU A 182 -0.74 -13.12 9.20
C LEU A 182 0.30 -12.31 8.43
N PHE A 183 1.53 -12.79 8.43
CA PHE A 183 2.61 -12.22 7.65
C PHE A 183 3.11 -13.19 6.58
N LEU A 184 3.35 -12.66 5.38
CA LEU A 184 4.04 -13.35 4.30
C LEU A 184 5.52 -12.97 4.38
N ILE A 185 6.34 -13.91 4.84
CA ILE A 185 7.75 -13.66 5.17
C ILE A 185 8.65 -14.15 4.04
N GLY A 186 9.40 -13.24 3.42
CA GLY A 186 10.47 -13.61 2.50
C GLY A 186 11.74 -13.98 3.26
N THR A 187 12.28 -15.17 2.99
CA THR A 187 13.44 -15.73 3.68
C THR A 187 14.51 -16.17 2.69
N ARG A 188 15.71 -16.44 3.19
CA ARG A 188 16.81 -17.07 2.45
C ARG A 188 16.92 -18.52 2.88
N THR A 189 16.53 -19.43 2.01
CA THR A 189 16.64 -20.90 2.20
C THR A 189 17.91 -21.46 1.58
N ASN A 190 18.42 -20.85 0.50
CA ASN A 190 19.74 -21.18 -0.03
C ASN A 190 20.62 -19.92 -0.14
N PRO A 191 21.63 -19.75 0.74
CA PRO A 191 22.50 -18.57 0.74
C PRO A 191 23.57 -18.58 -0.35
N ASN A 192 23.78 -19.68 -1.05
CA ASN A 192 24.87 -19.85 -2.01
C ASN A 192 24.50 -19.40 -3.43
N VAL A 193 23.25 -19.09 -3.67
CA VAL A 193 22.72 -18.62 -4.96
C VAL A 193 22.04 -17.25 -4.79
N PRO A 194 21.82 -16.49 -5.88
CA PRO A 194 21.06 -15.23 -5.81
C PRO A 194 19.68 -15.40 -5.15
N GLN A 195 19.17 -14.34 -4.53
CA GLN A 195 17.88 -14.38 -3.84
C GLN A 195 16.72 -14.88 -4.73
N LYS A 196 16.77 -14.60 -6.04
CA LYS A 196 15.76 -15.06 -7.00
C LYS A 196 15.68 -16.59 -7.10
N GLU A 197 16.79 -17.29 -6.79
CA GLU A 197 16.96 -18.73 -6.88
C GLU A 197 17.02 -19.42 -5.51
N GLY A 198 17.26 -18.65 -4.41
CA GLY A 198 17.41 -19.17 -3.05
C GLY A 198 16.49 -18.53 -2.02
N GLY A 199 15.45 -17.85 -2.47
CA GLY A 199 14.44 -17.24 -1.60
C GLY A 199 13.15 -18.04 -1.52
N THR A 200 12.59 -18.19 -0.31
CA THR A 200 11.31 -18.87 -0.06
C THR A 200 10.35 -17.91 0.64
N MET A 201 9.05 -18.07 0.37
CA MET A 201 7.99 -17.31 1.02
C MET A 201 7.25 -18.20 2.01
N PHE A 202 7.10 -17.72 3.25
CA PHE A 202 6.34 -18.43 4.30
C PHE A 202 5.13 -17.60 4.75
N ALA A 203 4.00 -18.27 5.02
CA ALA A 203 2.88 -17.69 5.77
C ALA A 203 3.08 -17.94 7.26
N VAL A 204 3.30 -16.87 8.04
CA VAL A 204 3.57 -16.96 9.48
C VAL A 204 2.50 -16.21 10.26
N PRO A 205 1.62 -16.89 10.99
CA PRO A 205 0.65 -16.26 11.89
C PRO A 205 1.34 -15.55 13.06
N VAL A 206 0.76 -14.44 13.50
CA VAL A 206 1.18 -13.79 14.74
C VAL A 206 0.94 -14.72 15.92
N GLY A 207 1.89 -14.74 16.87
CA GLY A 207 1.86 -15.68 18.00
C GLY A 207 2.59 -17.00 17.74
N THR A 208 3.14 -17.20 16.53
CA THR A 208 4.06 -18.32 16.30
C THR A 208 5.24 -18.22 17.26
N PRO A 209 5.54 -19.27 18.05
CA PRO A 209 6.66 -19.25 18.99
C PRO A 209 7.97 -18.85 18.31
N GLY A 210 8.74 -17.96 18.93
CA GLY A 210 9.98 -17.40 18.36
C GLY A 210 9.77 -16.19 17.43
N MET A 211 8.53 -15.80 17.13
CA MET A 211 8.22 -14.56 16.42
C MET A 211 7.75 -13.49 17.41
N ARG A 212 8.29 -12.28 17.30
CA ARG A 212 7.81 -11.11 18.06
C ARG A 212 7.83 -9.85 17.23
N ILE A 213 6.93 -8.92 17.58
CA ILE A 213 6.89 -7.55 17.05
C ILE A 213 7.90 -6.72 17.83
N GLY A 214 8.82 -6.06 17.12
CA GLY A 214 9.81 -5.15 17.70
C GLY A 214 9.32 -3.69 17.74
N LYS A 215 10.19 -2.78 17.35
CA LYS A 215 9.94 -1.33 17.33
C LYS A 215 8.82 -0.98 16.35
N ILE A 216 7.91 -0.10 16.78
CA ILE A 216 6.96 0.57 15.89
C ILE A 216 7.55 1.92 15.49
N PHE A 217 7.62 2.19 14.18
CA PHE A 217 8.26 3.39 13.65
C PHE A 217 7.35 4.62 13.75
N ASN A 218 7.86 5.69 14.36
CA ASN A 218 7.24 7.00 14.33
C ASN A 218 7.66 7.74 13.07
N LYS A 219 6.75 7.90 12.12
CA LYS A 219 7.03 8.49 10.80
C LYS A 219 6.56 9.93 10.73
N SER A 220 7.13 10.71 9.81
CA SER A 220 6.70 12.09 9.52
C SER A 220 5.30 12.14 8.90
N GLY A 221 4.97 11.22 8.00
CA GLY A 221 3.67 11.04 7.36
C GLY A 221 3.14 9.61 7.50
N TRP A 222 1.93 9.35 6.99
CA TRP A 222 1.28 8.04 7.08
C TRP A 222 1.27 7.46 8.50
N ARG A 223 1.01 8.29 9.49
CA ARG A 223 1.15 7.92 10.91
C ARG A 223 0.15 6.86 11.36
N PHE A 224 -1.08 6.85 10.82
CA PHE A 224 -2.05 5.78 11.06
C PHE A 224 -1.56 4.42 10.55
N TYR A 225 -0.90 4.38 9.40
CA TYR A 225 -0.42 3.15 8.78
C TYR A 225 0.78 2.59 9.53
N GLN A 226 0.58 1.53 10.30
CA GLN A 226 1.57 0.99 11.22
C GLN A 226 2.73 0.29 10.48
N ASN A 227 3.95 0.74 10.75
CA ASN A 227 5.16 0.04 10.33
C ASN A 227 5.95 -0.42 11.56
N ALA A 228 6.37 -1.69 11.59
CA ALA A 228 7.11 -2.25 12.72
C ALA A 228 8.25 -3.16 12.28
N GLU A 229 9.09 -3.51 13.24
CA GLU A 229 10.05 -4.60 13.14
C GLU A 229 9.38 -5.93 13.45
N LEU A 230 9.81 -6.99 12.77
CA LEU A 230 9.49 -8.38 13.09
C LEU A 230 10.78 -9.12 13.36
N ILE A 231 10.87 -9.79 14.50
CA ILE A 231 12.07 -10.47 14.97
C ILE A 231 11.75 -11.95 15.10
N PHE A 232 12.67 -12.78 14.60
CA PHE A 232 12.56 -14.23 14.56
C PHE A 232 13.77 -14.85 15.27
N GLU A 233 13.52 -15.59 16.35
CA GLU A 233 14.51 -16.25 17.18
C GLU A 233 14.10 -17.71 17.36
N ASN A 234 14.74 -18.62 16.62
CA ASN A 234 14.38 -20.03 16.54
C ASN A 234 12.88 -20.24 16.28
N CYS A 235 12.32 -19.44 15.40
CA CYS A 235 10.91 -19.46 15.07
C CYS A 235 10.60 -20.67 14.20
N ARG A 236 9.93 -21.68 14.77
CA ARG A 236 9.55 -22.90 14.04
C ARG A 236 8.29 -22.67 13.22
N VAL A 237 8.39 -22.93 11.92
CA VAL A 237 7.31 -22.77 10.95
C VAL A 237 7.09 -24.09 10.22
N PRO A 238 5.85 -24.62 10.19
CA PRO A 238 5.53 -25.86 9.48
C PRO A 238 5.83 -25.76 7.98
N HIS A 239 6.30 -26.85 7.38
CA HIS A 239 6.49 -26.94 5.93
C HIS A 239 5.23 -26.58 5.15
N ALA A 240 4.06 -26.97 5.65
CA ALA A 240 2.74 -26.63 5.07
C ALA A 240 2.48 -25.11 4.98
N ASN A 241 3.32 -24.26 5.56
CA ASN A 241 3.26 -22.80 5.48
C ASN A 241 4.12 -22.21 4.37
N VAL A 242 4.88 -23.03 3.62
CA VAL A 242 5.58 -22.59 2.40
C VAL A 242 4.53 -22.20 1.35
N ILE A 243 4.65 -20.99 0.80
CA ILE A 243 3.79 -20.51 -0.29
C ILE A 243 4.52 -20.76 -1.61
N GLY A 244 3.91 -21.52 -2.50
CA GLY A 244 4.56 -22.02 -3.70
C GLY A 244 5.57 -23.14 -3.36
N GLU A 245 6.75 -23.07 -3.96
CA GLU A 245 7.82 -24.04 -3.77
C GLU A 245 8.96 -23.47 -2.94
N VAL A 246 9.74 -24.33 -2.31
CA VAL A 246 11.03 -23.98 -1.68
C VAL A 246 11.95 -23.39 -2.75
N ASN A 247 12.58 -22.26 -2.46
CA ASN A 247 13.38 -21.47 -3.41
C ASN A 247 12.55 -20.79 -4.55
N GLY A 248 11.22 -20.96 -4.57
CA GLY A 248 10.30 -20.38 -5.55
C GLY A 248 9.72 -19.01 -5.19
N GLY A 249 10.16 -18.41 -4.08
CA GLY A 249 9.56 -17.17 -3.54
C GLY A 249 9.62 -15.96 -4.49
N HIS A 250 10.56 -15.93 -5.42
CA HIS A 250 10.62 -14.90 -6.47
C HIS A 250 9.41 -14.98 -7.41
N GLY A 251 9.04 -16.17 -7.86
CA GLY A 251 7.87 -16.41 -8.71
C GLY A 251 6.58 -16.01 -8.03
N VAL A 252 6.40 -16.41 -6.76
CA VAL A 252 5.25 -16.05 -5.94
C VAL A 252 5.09 -14.53 -5.82
N ARG A 253 6.17 -13.81 -5.53
CA ARG A 253 6.17 -12.36 -5.34
C ARG A 253 5.90 -11.58 -6.63
N ASN A 254 6.38 -12.09 -7.78
CA ASN A 254 6.24 -11.43 -9.08
C ASN A 254 4.99 -11.86 -9.87
N GLY A 255 4.10 -12.63 -9.26
CA GLY A 255 2.79 -13.01 -9.78
C GLY A 255 1.78 -11.84 -9.84
N PRO A 256 0.47 -12.13 -9.77
CA PRO A 256 -0.60 -11.12 -9.89
C PRO A 256 -0.50 -9.95 -8.92
N ALA A 257 0.07 -10.17 -7.72
CA ALA A 257 0.26 -9.12 -6.72
C ALA A 257 1.21 -7.99 -7.15
N ARG A 258 2.05 -8.21 -8.17
CA ARG A 258 3.01 -7.22 -8.66
C ARG A 258 2.33 -6.06 -9.37
N LEU A 259 1.46 -6.34 -10.32
CA LEU A 259 0.68 -5.30 -11.02
C LEU A 259 -0.07 -4.45 -10.02
N PHE A 260 -0.79 -5.09 -9.11
CA PHE A 260 -1.60 -4.40 -8.12
C PHE A 260 -0.76 -3.49 -7.22
N GLY A 261 0.44 -3.91 -6.79
CA GLY A 261 1.25 -3.16 -5.85
C GLY A 261 1.72 -1.80 -6.35
N ASP A 262 2.10 -1.69 -7.62
CA ASP A 262 2.54 -0.44 -8.23
C ASP A 262 1.31 0.42 -8.64
N PHE A 263 0.27 -0.21 -9.16
CA PHE A 263 -1.00 0.42 -9.52
C PHE A 263 -1.72 1.06 -8.33
N GLU A 264 -1.82 0.34 -7.22
CA GLU A 264 -2.51 0.78 -6.00
C GLU A 264 -1.90 2.06 -5.43
N LEU A 265 -0.58 2.19 -5.47
CA LEU A 265 0.09 3.40 -5.03
C LEU A 265 -0.26 4.61 -5.92
N GLY A 266 -0.37 4.42 -7.23
CA GLY A 266 -0.83 5.46 -8.15
C GLY A 266 -2.26 5.90 -7.87
N ALA A 267 -3.17 4.96 -7.63
CA ALA A 267 -4.57 5.26 -7.31
C ALA A 267 -4.72 5.95 -5.93
N ASN A 268 -3.94 5.54 -4.94
CA ASN A 268 -3.91 6.18 -3.62
C ASN A 268 -3.37 7.63 -3.71
N ALA A 269 -2.30 7.86 -4.48
CA ALA A 269 -1.76 9.20 -4.72
C ALA A 269 -2.79 10.12 -5.38
N LEU A 270 -3.57 9.61 -6.32
CA LEU A 270 -4.66 10.38 -6.95
C LEU A 270 -5.70 10.83 -5.91
N GLY A 271 -6.05 9.99 -4.95
CA GLY A 271 -6.96 10.37 -3.86
C GLY A 271 -6.42 11.54 -3.02
N ILE A 272 -5.11 11.57 -2.73
CA ILE A 272 -4.48 12.72 -2.04
C ILE A 272 -4.50 13.96 -2.93
N CYS A 273 -4.20 13.82 -4.22
CA CYS A 273 -4.27 14.94 -5.17
C CYS A 273 -5.69 15.54 -5.21
N ASP A 274 -6.71 14.68 -5.26
CA ASP A 274 -8.12 15.12 -5.21
C ASP A 274 -8.46 15.88 -3.91
N ALA A 275 -7.99 15.36 -2.77
CA ALA A 275 -8.15 16.03 -1.48
C ALA A 275 -7.45 17.41 -1.45
N ALA A 276 -6.24 17.50 -1.98
CA ALA A 276 -5.48 18.74 -2.04
C ALA A 276 -6.14 19.78 -2.97
N VAL A 277 -6.62 19.37 -4.14
CA VAL A 277 -7.35 20.24 -5.08
C VAL A 277 -8.65 20.75 -4.46
N GLU A 278 -9.42 19.87 -3.81
CA GLU A 278 -10.65 20.23 -3.11
C GLU A 278 -10.37 21.25 -2.00
N MET A 279 -9.36 20.98 -1.17
CA MET A 279 -8.96 21.85 -0.06
C MET A 279 -8.51 23.23 -0.55
N ALA A 280 -7.66 23.30 -1.57
CA ALA A 280 -7.20 24.55 -2.16
C ALA A 280 -8.36 25.36 -2.76
N THR A 281 -9.24 24.68 -3.50
CA THR A 281 -10.41 25.31 -4.13
C THR A 281 -11.37 25.91 -3.09
N GLN A 282 -11.65 25.19 -2.01
CA GLN A 282 -12.48 25.69 -0.90
C GLN A 282 -11.82 26.86 -0.19
N HIS A 283 -10.50 26.79 0.06
CA HIS A 283 -9.77 27.87 0.71
C HIS A 283 -9.84 29.17 -0.07
N VAL A 284 -9.58 29.14 -1.37
CA VAL A 284 -9.60 30.36 -2.20
C VAL A 284 -10.99 30.92 -2.44
N ALA A 285 -12.03 30.09 -2.35
CA ALA A 285 -13.42 30.53 -2.49
C ALA A 285 -13.92 31.34 -1.27
N THR A 286 -13.35 31.08 -0.08
CA THR A 286 -13.80 31.67 1.18
C THR A 286 -12.93 32.82 1.69
N ARG A 287 -11.71 32.99 1.18
CA ARG A 287 -10.76 33.99 1.65
C ARG A 287 -10.94 35.33 0.95
N TRP A 288 -10.96 36.41 1.75
CA TRP A 288 -11.12 37.81 1.29
C TRP A 288 -9.95 38.67 1.75
N PRO A 289 -8.97 39.02 0.92
CA PRO A 289 -8.15 40.18 1.13
C PRO A 289 -8.79 41.41 0.46
N GLU A 290 -8.99 42.48 1.19
CA GLU A 290 -9.35 43.82 0.69
C GLU A 290 -10.54 43.85 -0.27
N ASN A 291 -11.64 43.20 0.06
CA ASN A 291 -12.86 43.13 -0.77
C ASN A 291 -12.73 42.41 -2.12
N ARG A 292 -11.67 41.64 -2.35
CA ARG A 292 -11.49 40.78 -3.54
C ARG A 292 -11.44 39.32 -3.15
N TYR A 293 -12.04 38.47 -3.96
CA TYR A 293 -11.90 37.03 -3.78
C TYR A 293 -10.45 36.61 -4.06
N PHE A 294 -9.90 35.79 -3.21
CA PHE A 294 -8.55 35.27 -3.37
C PHE A 294 -8.42 34.46 -4.69
N LYS A 295 -9.51 33.81 -5.11
CA LYS A 295 -9.61 33.09 -6.39
C LYS A 295 -9.38 33.97 -7.64
N ASP A 296 -9.54 35.30 -7.54
CA ASP A 296 -9.36 36.23 -8.65
C ASP A 296 -7.88 36.66 -8.84
N ASN A 297 -7.01 36.23 -7.94
CA ASN A 297 -5.57 36.48 -8.06
C ASN A 297 -4.95 35.56 -9.10
N GLN A 298 -4.32 36.15 -10.14
CA GLN A 298 -3.73 35.41 -11.26
C GLN A 298 -2.68 34.37 -10.82
N THR A 299 -1.87 34.67 -9.80
CA THR A 299 -0.87 33.74 -9.27
C THR A 299 -1.55 32.51 -8.66
N ILE A 300 -2.66 32.70 -7.96
CA ILE A 300 -3.45 31.61 -7.37
C ILE A 300 -4.11 30.79 -8.49
N GLN A 301 -4.67 31.44 -9.50
CA GLN A 301 -5.26 30.75 -10.65
C GLN A 301 -4.27 29.85 -11.39
N LEU A 302 -3.01 30.33 -11.58
CA LEU A 302 -1.95 29.53 -12.19
C LEU A 302 -1.60 28.29 -11.32
N LYS A 303 -1.54 28.45 -10.00
CA LYS A 303 -1.28 27.34 -9.09
C LYS A 303 -2.41 26.30 -9.12
N LEU A 304 -3.67 26.74 -9.05
CA LEU A 304 -4.82 25.86 -9.15
C LEU A 304 -4.87 25.14 -10.51
N SER A 305 -4.61 25.85 -11.60
CA SER A 305 -4.52 25.25 -12.95
C SER A 305 -3.46 24.13 -12.99
N GLY A 306 -2.29 24.37 -12.41
CA GLY A 306 -1.22 23.36 -12.32
C GLY A 306 -1.65 22.13 -11.51
N MET A 307 -2.34 22.33 -10.39
CA MET A 307 -2.89 21.24 -9.59
C MET A 307 -3.91 20.41 -10.36
N HIS A 308 -4.89 21.08 -11.01
CA HIS A 308 -5.90 20.41 -11.83
C HIS A 308 -5.28 19.60 -12.97
N MET A 309 -4.36 20.20 -13.73
CA MET A 309 -3.69 19.53 -14.86
C MET A 309 -3.01 18.23 -14.43
N LEU A 310 -2.22 18.28 -13.35
CA LEU A 310 -1.49 17.11 -12.86
C LEU A 310 -2.44 16.04 -12.33
N THR A 311 -3.49 16.44 -11.62
CA THR A 311 -4.48 15.51 -11.06
C THR A 311 -5.26 14.80 -12.17
N GLU A 312 -5.71 15.52 -13.22
CA GLU A 312 -6.43 14.91 -14.34
C GLU A 312 -5.54 14.04 -15.22
N ALA A 313 -4.28 14.43 -15.42
CA ALA A 313 -3.32 13.55 -16.10
C ALA A 313 -3.09 12.25 -15.31
N LEU A 314 -2.94 12.34 -13.98
CA LEU A 314 -2.80 11.19 -13.11
C LEU A 314 -4.07 10.31 -13.13
N ARG A 315 -5.27 10.92 -13.09
CA ARG A 315 -6.55 10.21 -13.20
C ARG A 315 -6.65 9.41 -14.49
N SER A 316 -6.33 10.05 -15.61
CA SER A 316 -6.33 9.39 -16.93
C SER A 316 -5.36 8.21 -16.95
N PHE A 317 -4.20 8.34 -16.33
CA PHE A 317 -3.21 7.27 -16.29
C PHE A 317 -3.66 6.12 -15.38
N VAL A 318 -4.21 6.41 -14.19
CA VAL A 318 -4.77 5.39 -13.28
C VAL A 318 -5.86 4.59 -13.99
N MET A 319 -6.83 5.27 -14.61
CA MET A 319 -7.96 4.61 -15.28
C MET A 319 -7.51 3.79 -16.50
N ARG A 320 -6.51 4.25 -17.24
CA ARG A 320 -5.90 3.47 -18.32
C ARG A 320 -5.30 2.17 -17.80
N VAL A 321 -4.46 2.23 -16.77
CA VAL A 321 -3.82 1.03 -16.19
C VAL A 321 -4.86 0.09 -15.59
N ALA A 322 -5.92 0.63 -14.95
CA ALA A 322 -7.03 -0.16 -14.44
C ALA A 322 -7.74 -0.93 -15.55
N ALA A 323 -8.04 -0.27 -16.68
CA ALA A 323 -8.70 -0.87 -17.82
C ALA A 323 -7.80 -1.94 -18.51
N GLU A 324 -6.51 -1.65 -18.68
CA GLU A 324 -5.53 -2.60 -19.24
C GLU A 324 -5.41 -3.86 -18.34
N GLY A 325 -5.35 -3.69 -17.02
CA GLY A 325 -5.28 -4.79 -16.07
C GLY A 325 -6.57 -5.60 -15.99
N HIS A 326 -7.73 -4.95 -16.08
CA HIS A 326 -9.04 -5.60 -16.17
C HIS A 326 -9.15 -6.45 -17.46
N ALA A 327 -8.78 -5.87 -18.58
CA ALA A 327 -8.79 -6.57 -19.89
C ALA A 327 -7.66 -7.60 -20.05
N ARG A 328 -6.73 -7.68 -19.09
CA ARG A 328 -5.51 -8.53 -19.15
C ARG A 328 -4.67 -8.27 -20.39
N THR A 329 -4.65 -7.03 -20.89
CA THR A 329 -3.85 -6.63 -22.06
C THR A 329 -2.39 -6.40 -21.70
N GLY A 330 -1.49 -6.72 -22.61
CA GLY A 330 -0.08 -7.09 -22.41
C GLY A 330 0.87 -6.16 -21.65
N ASN A 331 0.54 -4.88 -21.36
CA ASN A 331 1.50 -3.94 -20.76
C ASN A 331 1.11 -3.35 -19.40
N ALA A 332 -0.01 -3.79 -18.82
CA ALA A 332 -0.52 -3.23 -17.57
C ALA A 332 0.54 -3.18 -16.44
N ALA A 333 1.35 -4.24 -16.27
CA ALA A 333 2.37 -4.29 -15.21
C ALA A 333 3.53 -3.30 -15.44
N ASN A 334 3.94 -3.06 -16.68
CA ASN A 334 4.97 -2.05 -16.99
C ASN A 334 4.39 -0.64 -16.87
N ASN A 335 3.16 -0.44 -17.36
CA ASN A 335 2.45 0.84 -17.21
C ASN A 335 2.17 1.18 -15.75
N ALA A 336 1.96 0.21 -14.85
CA ALA A 336 1.83 0.44 -13.42
C ALA A 336 3.13 1.01 -12.79
N ILE A 337 4.32 0.55 -13.26
CA ILE A 337 5.61 1.13 -12.82
C ILE A 337 5.72 2.59 -13.25
N LEU A 338 5.38 2.89 -14.51
CA LEU A 338 5.39 4.27 -15.03
C LEU A 338 4.37 5.14 -14.30
N LEU A 339 3.18 4.60 -14.04
CA LEU A 339 2.13 5.26 -13.27
C LEU A 339 2.63 5.63 -11.86
N GLN A 340 3.27 4.71 -11.13
CA GLN A 340 3.79 4.99 -9.80
C GLN A 340 4.84 6.12 -9.82
N ASN A 341 5.74 6.13 -10.81
CA ASN A 341 6.75 7.17 -10.95
C ASN A 341 6.11 8.54 -11.22
N PHE A 342 5.16 8.60 -12.17
CA PHE A 342 4.42 9.82 -12.47
C PHE A 342 3.58 10.28 -11.27
N ALA A 343 2.92 9.37 -10.57
CA ALA A 343 2.14 9.66 -9.39
C ALA A 343 2.97 10.30 -8.27
N THR A 344 4.20 9.83 -8.07
CA THR A 344 5.13 10.41 -7.08
C THR A 344 5.43 11.89 -7.41
N ASP A 345 5.76 12.20 -8.67
CA ASP A 345 6.09 13.56 -9.09
C ASP A 345 4.85 14.48 -9.03
N ALA A 346 3.72 14.00 -9.53
CA ALA A 346 2.46 14.74 -9.53
C ALA A 346 2.00 15.05 -8.11
N LEU A 347 2.02 14.04 -7.24
CA LEU A 347 1.58 14.16 -5.85
C LEU A 347 2.40 15.20 -5.09
N GLN A 348 3.72 15.13 -5.14
CA GLN A 348 4.59 16.11 -4.46
C GLN A 348 4.32 17.53 -4.96
N LYS A 349 4.16 17.70 -6.27
CA LYS A 349 3.89 19.04 -6.82
C LYS A 349 2.51 19.56 -6.42
N VAL A 350 1.50 18.71 -6.42
CA VAL A 350 0.11 19.09 -6.07
C VAL A 350 0.00 19.46 -4.59
N THR A 351 0.59 18.67 -3.69
CA THR A 351 0.53 18.94 -2.24
C THR A 351 1.35 20.17 -1.86
N ALA A 352 2.52 20.40 -2.46
CA ALA A 352 3.31 21.60 -2.27
C ALA A 352 2.55 22.86 -2.73
N LEU A 353 1.87 22.82 -3.89
CA LEU A 353 1.05 23.92 -4.37
C LEU A 353 -0.14 24.18 -3.45
N ASN A 354 -0.77 23.13 -2.92
CA ASN A 354 -1.84 23.26 -1.93
C ASN A 354 -1.36 24.00 -0.68
N MET A 355 -0.21 23.58 -0.13
CA MET A 355 0.38 24.20 1.06
C MET A 355 0.73 25.67 0.81
N ASP A 356 1.29 25.98 -0.37
CA ASP A 356 1.65 27.36 -0.77
C ASP A 356 0.40 28.26 -0.96
N ILE A 357 -0.71 27.74 -1.51
CA ILE A 357 -1.98 28.46 -1.60
C ILE A 357 -2.54 28.80 -0.21
N HIS A 358 -2.38 27.94 0.76
CA HIS A 358 -2.79 28.18 2.15
C HIS A 358 -1.86 29.12 2.92
N ALA A 359 -0.65 29.40 2.40
CA ALA A 359 0.36 30.24 3.02
C ALA A 359 0.66 29.78 4.48
N SER A 360 0.70 30.71 5.44
CA SER A 360 0.98 30.39 6.86
C SER A 360 0.00 29.39 7.47
N ALA A 361 -1.26 29.37 7.02
CA ALA A 361 -2.23 28.37 7.45
C ALA A 361 -1.90 26.97 6.90
N GLY A 362 -1.23 26.89 5.74
CA GLY A 362 -0.82 25.63 5.12
C GLY A 362 0.28 24.90 5.86
N VAL A 363 1.22 25.65 6.46
CA VAL A 363 2.34 25.09 7.23
C VAL A 363 2.03 24.93 8.72
N ALA A 364 0.91 25.52 9.19
CA ALA A 364 0.52 25.41 10.58
C ALA A 364 -0.04 24.03 10.87
N MET A 365 0.68 23.27 11.68
CA MET A 365 0.20 21.97 12.14
C MET A 365 -1.17 22.10 12.81
N MET A 366 -2.06 21.15 12.47
CA MET A 366 -3.36 21.05 13.13
C MET A 366 -4.38 22.15 12.76
N HIS A 367 -4.12 22.93 11.73
CA HIS A 367 -5.04 23.99 11.29
C HIS A 367 -5.89 23.55 10.10
N ALA A 368 -5.35 23.60 8.90
CA ALA A 368 -6.08 23.24 7.69
C ALA A 368 -5.85 21.79 7.21
N GLY A 369 -4.77 21.14 7.66
CA GLY A 369 -4.40 19.80 7.23
C GLY A 369 -3.60 19.76 5.92
N ALA A 370 -3.28 20.90 5.30
CA ALA A 370 -2.48 20.94 4.09
C ALA A 370 -1.07 20.38 4.32
N GLU A 371 -0.45 20.68 5.46
CA GLU A 371 0.86 20.14 5.87
C GLU A 371 0.84 18.62 6.07
N LYS A 372 -0.30 18.05 6.51
CA LYS A 372 -0.45 16.60 6.63
C LYS A 372 -0.40 15.94 5.26
N LEU A 373 -1.10 16.49 4.26
CA LEU A 373 -1.07 15.93 2.90
C LEU A 373 0.35 15.99 2.31
N GLU A 374 1.12 17.04 2.59
CA GLU A 374 2.52 17.15 2.17
C GLU A 374 3.41 16.12 2.88
N ARG A 375 3.26 15.93 4.20
CA ARG A 375 3.98 14.89 4.96
C ARG A 375 3.62 13.48 4.49
N ASP A 376 2.37 13.25 4.15
CA ASP A 376 1.93 11.99 3.58
C ASP A 376 2.54 11.79 2.19
N ALA A 377 2.61 12.84 1.35
CA ALA A 377 3.20 12.78 0.02
C ALA A 377 4.69 12.45 0.02
N VAL A 378 5.46 12.96 0.98
CA VAL A 378 6.89 12.65 1.11
C VAL A 378 7.15 11.14 1.23
N ILE A 379 6.22 10.37 1.78
CA ILE A 379 6.37 8.92 1.91
C ILE A 379 6.52 8.23 0.54
N TRP A 380 5.93 8.76 -0.54
CA TRP A 380 6.06 8.20 -1.89
C TRP A 380 7.49 8.15 -2.41
N THR A 381 8.36 9.06 -1.98
CA THR A 381 9.78 9.07 -2.39
C THR A 381 10.55 7.84 -1.90
N HIS A 382 9.98 7.10 -0.94
CA HIS A 382 10.60 5.94 -0.31
C HIS A 382 9.76 4.66 -0.43
N LEU A 383 8.54 4.76 -0.97
CA LEU A 383 7.70 3.59 -1.20
C LEU A 383 8.22 2.77 -2.37
N ALA A 384 8.32 1.46 -2.16
CA ALA A 384 8.77 0.50 -3.15
C ALA A 384 10.11 0.84 -3.83
N GLY A 385 10.86 1.83 -3.28
CA GLY A 385 12.14 2.31 -3.81
C GLY A 385 11.97 3.10 -5.10
N ASP A 386 11.49 4.33 -5.03
CA ASP A 386 11.22 5.19 -6.19
C ASP A 386 12.35 5.21 -7.22
N SER A 387 13.61 5.45 -6.81
CA SER A 387 14.77 5.41 -7.72
C SER A 387 14.93 4.07 -8.42
N VAL A 388 14.65 2.97 -7.73
CA VAL A 388 14.70 1.62 -8.29
C VAL A 388 13.57 1.40 -9.30
N GLN A 389 12.38 1.94 -9.04
CA GLN A 389 11.26 1.86 -9.97
C GLN A 389 11.55 2.64 -11.27
N ARG A 390 12.18 3.81 -11.17
CA ARG A 390 12.62 4.60 -12.35
C ARG A 390 13.62 3.82 -13.20
N MET A 391 14.62 3.18 -12.57
CA MET A 391 15.58 2.33 -13.27
C MET A 391 14.91 1.11 -13.92
N LYS A 392 13.92 0.49 -13.26
CA LYS A 392 13.18 -0.64 -13.82
C LYS A 392 12.35 -0.24 -15.04
N ALA A 393 11.76 0.95 -15.04
CA ALA A 393 11.04 1.46 -16.20
C ALA A 393 11.94 1.51 -17.43
N VAL A 394 13.17 2.03 -17.31
CA VAL A 394 14.14 2.11 -18.42
C VAL A 394 14.58 0.72 -18.89
N ARG A 395 14.76 -0.26 -17.99
CA ARG A 395 15.23 -1.61 -18.36
C ARG A 395 14.18 -2.46 -19.07
N LYS A 396 12.92 -2.05 -19.10
CA LYS A 396 11.79 -2.79 -19.67
C LYS A 396 11.26 -2.19 -20.97
N HIS A 397 11.73 -1.03 -21.30
CA HIS A 397 11.50 -0.32 -22.55
C HIS A 397 12.78 -0.19 -23.36
#